data_1c18e173ec6bf70248cac66ec4982199
#
_entry.id   1c18e173ec6bf70248cac66ec4982199
#
_cell.length_a   1.000
_cell.length_b   1.000
_cell.length_c   1.000
_cell.angle_alpha   90.00
_cell.angle_beta   90.00
_cell.angle_gamma   90.00
#
_symmetry.space_group_name_H-M   'P 1'
#
loop_
_entity.id
_entity.type
_entity.pdbx_description
1 polymer ?
#
loop_
_entity_poly.entity_id
_entity_poly.type
_entity_poly.pdbx_seq_one_letter_code
_entity_poly.pdbx_strand_id
1 'polypeptide(L)'
;MIYKDNDNKMPVVAILMRMLALAGPDKRPLIERELRMMRAGIAAEREAAALIDMYLKDSTRTAVVHDLRLVPNEGGAAQIDHLLIHRSRRFYLLDTRHFSYGLRITDDGDFLRWSEGAKQPEPIPSPFDDLARQVSVLRDALEPFGLDDAPVDTLVLLAPNARIERPRRFDSARVMKADQFLERLNNGLDNAPALTVLGNLNRTRMSDSIGDIANRLIALHRPSTADTLARFGLGRHGPQARACADEPAPVGAAIDGAQ
;
A
#
# COMPACT_ATOMS: atom_id res chain seq x y z
N MET A 1 2.93 -20.64 -1.19
CA MET A 1 2.47 -20.83 -2.59
C MET A 1 1.92 -19.52 -3.12
N ILE A 2 2.28 -19.13 -4.34
CA ILE A 2 1.81 -17.88 -4.98
C ILE A 2 0.48 -18.15 -5.67
N TYR A 3 -0.53 -17.34 -5.39
CA TYR A 3 -1.88 -17.45 -5.96
C TYR A 3 -2.17 -16.35 -6.99
N LYS A 4 -1.51 -15.19 -6.85
CA LYS A 4 -1.61 -14.09 -7.83
C LYS A 4 -0.27 -13.36 -7.90
N ASP A 5 0.20 -13.14 -9.12
CA ASP A 5 1.36 -12.31 -9.42
C ASP A 5 0.99 -10.81 -9.48
N ASN A 6 2.02 -9.97 -9.59
CA ASN A 6 1.84 -8.53 -9.81
C ASN A 6 1.12 -8.25 -11.13
N ASP A 7 0.24 -7.26 -11.12
CA ASP A 7 -0.41 -6.78 -12.32
C ASP A 7 0.59 -6.13 -13.29
N ASN A 8 0.27 -6.18 -14.58
CA ASN A 8 1.08 -5.50 -15.58
C ASN A 8 0.80 -3.99 -15.58
N LYS A 9 1.67 -3.21 -14.95
CA LYS A 9 1.58 -1.73 -14.90
C LYS A 9 2.21 -1.03 -16.11
N MET A 10 2.78 -1.77 -17.07
CA MET A 10 3.41 -1.19 -18.27
C MET A 10 2.46 -0.39 -19.17
N PRO A 11 1.16 -0.72 -19.32
CA PRO A 11 0.24 0.13 -20.06
C PRO A 11 0.15 1.55 -19.51
N VAL A 12 0.15 1.72 -18.19
CA VAL A 12 0.11 3.06 -17.56
C VAL A 12 1.41 3.82 -17.82
N VAL A 13 2.56 3.14 -17.74
CA VAL A 13 3.87 3.72 -18.09
C VAL A 13 3.89 4.18 -19.56
N ALA A 14 3.33 3.37 -20.48
CA ALA A 14 3.24 3.72 -21.90
C ALA A 14 2.36 4.96 -22.13
N ILE A 15 1.25 5.10 -21.39
CA ILE A 15 0.40 6.30 -21.44
C ILE A 15 1.18 7.53 -20.98
N LEU A 16 1.88 7.47 -19.84
CA LEU A 16 2.70 8.58 -19.34
C LEU A 16 3.82 8.97 -20.33
N MET A 17 4.45 8.00 -20.98
CA MET A 17 5.47 8.28 -22.02
C MET A 17 4.86 8.99 -23.23
N ARG A 18 3.67 8.59 -23.68
CA ARG A 18 2.95 9.28 -24.75
C ARG A 18 2.57 10.70 -24.35
N MET A 19 2.09 10.88 -23.13
CA MET A 19 1.78 12.20 -22.57
C MET A 19 3.02 13.09 -22.53
N LEU A 20 4.17 12.54 -22.12
CA LEU A 20 5.44 13.26 -22.06
C LEU A 20 5.88 13.72 -23.46
N ALA A 21 5.71 12.90 -24.49
CA ALA A 21 6.03 13.24 -25.87
C ALA A 21 5.17 14.40 -26.42
N LEU A 22 3.91 14.55 -25.92
CA LEU A 22 2.96 15.55 -26.38
C LEU A 22 2.89 16.77 -25.44
N ALA A 23 3.56 16.71 -24.27
CA ALA A 23 3.44 17.74 -23.25
C ALA A 23 4.19 19.02 -23.62
N GLY A 24 3.54 20.14 -23.42
CA GLY A 24 4.17 21.47 -23.42
C GLY A 24 5.12 21.68 -22.24
N PRO A 25 5.93 22.77 -22.29
CA PRO A 25 6.99 23.05 -21.30
C PRO A 25 6.48 23.02 -19.85
N ASP A 26 5.28 23.53 -19.59
CA ASP A 26 4.72 23.68 -18.25
C ASP A 26 4.36 22.33 -17.59
N LYS A 27 3.90 21.36 -18.38
CA LYS A 27 3.45 20.05 -17.87
C LYS A 27 4.53 18.99 -17.91
N ARG A 28 5.56 19.17 -18.75
CA ARG A 28 6.61 18.20 -18.96
C ARG A 28 7.34 17.79 -17.69
N PRO A 29 7.81 18.70 -16.80
CA PRO A 29 8.51 18.34 -15.57
C PRO A 29 7.62 17.51 -14.61
N LEU A 30 6.31 17.81 -14.56
CA LEU A 30 5.37 17.07 -13.71
C LEU A 30 5.20 15.62 -14.19
N ILE A 31 5.05 15.42 -15.51
CA ILE A 31 4.89 14.09 -16.11
C ILE A 31 6.20 13.29 -15.98
N GLU A 32 7.35 13.93 -16.17
CA GLU A 32 8.66 13.29 -15.97
C GLU A 32 8.85 12.83 -14.53
N ARG A 33 8.45 13.65 -13.56
CA ARG A 33 8.49 13.28 -12.14
C ARG A 33 7.59 12.08 -11.86
N GLU A 34 6.34 12.10 -12.32
CA GLU A 34 5.39 11.01 -12.14
C GLU A 34 5.90 9.71 -12.77
N LEU A 35 6.44 9.79 -13.98
CA LEU A 35 7.01 8.63 -14.68
C LEU A 35 8.19 8.02 -13.91
N ARG A 36 9.08 8.86 -13.35
CA ARG A 36 10.19 8.37 -12.51
C ARG A 36 9.67 7.71 -11.24
N MET A 37 8.70 8.33 -10.54
CA MET A 37 8.12 7.78 -9.31
C MET A 37 7.41 6.45 -9.58
N MET A 38 6.63 6.37 -10.65
CA MET A 38 5.93 5.13 -11.03
C MET A 38 6.91 4.01 -11.36
N ARG A 39 7.95 4.28 -12.16
CA ARG A 39 8.97 3.26 -12.48
C ARG A 39 9.71 2.77 -11.25
N ALA A 40 10.07 3.68 -10.35
CA ALA A 40 10.73 3.34 -9.09
C ALA A 40 9.82 2.51 -8.18
N GLY A 41 8.54 2.85 -8.09
CA GLY A 41 7.53 2.06 -7.35
C GLY A 41 7.38 0.66 -7.92
N ILE A 42 7.18 0.53 -9.24
CA ILE A 42 7.07 -0.77 -9.92
C ILE A 42 8.32 -1.64 -9.69
N ALA A 43 9.51 -1.04 -9.73
CA ALA A 43 10.76 -1.77 -9.50
C ALA A 43 10.84 -2.28 -8.05
N ALA A 44 10.50 -1.43 -7.07
CA ALA A 44 10.52 -1.80 -5.66
C ALA A 44 9.49 -2.92 -5.33
N GLU A 45 8.27 -2.81 -5.85
CA GLU A 45 7.24 -3.84 -5.69
C GLU A 45 7.69 -5.19 -6.28
N ARG A 46 8.30 -5.17 -7.48
CA ARG A 46 8.82 -6.38 -8.12
C ARG A 46 9.99 -6.99 -7.35
N GLU A 47 10.89 -6.17 -6.81
CA GLU A 47 12.00 -6.65 -5.98
C GLU A 47 11.49 -7.30 -4.69
N ALA A 48 10.52 -6.67 -4.01
CA ALA A 48 9.88 -7.23 -2.84
C ALA A 48 9.12 -8.53 -3.16
N ALA A 49 8.35 -8.56 -4.26
CA ALA A 49 7.65 -9.76 -4.71
C ALA A 49 8.64 -10.90 -4.99
N ALA A 50 9.73 -10.65 -5.72
CA ALA A 50 10.73 -11.67 -6.03
C ALA A 50 11.38 -12.25 -4.76
N LEU A 51 11.63 -11.43 -3.74
CA LEU A 51 12.13 -11.90 -2.45
C LEU A 51 11.09 -12.76 -1.73
N ILE A 52 9.83 -12.30 -1.67
CA ILE A 52 8.71 -13.05 -1.06
C ILE A 52 8.54 -14.41 -1.75
N ASP A 53 8.55 -14.42 -3.08
CA ASP A 53 8.39 -15.64 -3.88
C ASP A 53 9.52 -16.62 -3.65
N MET A 54 10.75 -16.14 -3.60
CA MET A 54 11.91 -16.99 -3.33
C MET A 54 11.76 -17.78 -2.01
N TYR A 55 11.15 -17.15 -0.99
CA TYR A 55 10.96 -17.78 0.32
C TYR A 55 9.67 -18.59 0.43
N LEU A 56 8.59 -18.18 -0.27
CA LEU A 56 7.24 -18.70 -0.01
C LEU A 56 6.60 -19.46 -1.18
N LYS A 57 7.22 -19.53 -2.37
CA LYS A 57 6.66 -20.23 -3.55
C LYS A 57 6.27 -21.67 -3.25
N ASP A 58 7.08 -22.38 -2.47
CA ASP A 58 6.88 -23.79 -2.12
C ASP A 58 6.20 -23.97 -0.74
N SER A 59 5.78 -22.85 -0.11
CA SER A 59 5.15 -22.92 1.21
C SER A 59 3.75 -23.53 1.12
N THR A 60 3.50 -24.55 1.92
CA THR A 60 2.16 -25.12 2.14
C THR A 60 1.42 -24.43 3.29
N ARG A 61 2.08 -23.50 3.99
CA ARG A 61 1.57 -22.84 5.19
C ARG A 61 1.09 -21.41 4.91
N THR A 62 1.52 -20.81 3.79
CA THR A 62 1.24 -19.41 3.46
C THR A 62 0.85 -19.28 2.00
N ALA A 63 -0.33 -18.70 1.75
CA ALA A 63 -0.73 -18.24 0.44
C ALA A 63 -0.28 -16.79 0.24
N VAL A 64 0.20 -16.48 -0.95
CA VAL A 64 0.68 -15.14 -1.32
C VAL A 64 -0.17 -14.60 -2.47
N VAL A 65 -0.63 -13.37 -2.31
CA VAL A 65 -1.40 -12.62 -3.31
C VAL A 65 -0.72 -11.27 -3.50
N HIS A 66 -0.13 -11.04 -4.67
CA HIS A 66 0.47 -9.76 -5.01
C HIS A 66 -0.53 -8.84 -5.71
N ASP A 67 -0.38 -7.53 -5.50
CA ASP A 67 -1.09 -6.47 -6.21
C ASP A 67 -2.62 -6.67 -6.19
N LEU A 68 -3.16 -6.86 -4.99
CA LEU A 68 -4.59 -7.04 -4.77
C LEU A 68 -5.27 -5.67 -4.64
N ARG A 69 -6.14 -5.35 -5.60
CA ARG A 69 -6.95 -4.13 -5.55
C ARG A 69 -8.40 -4.47 -5.26
N LEU A 70 -8.88 -4.01 -4.11
CA LEU A 70 -10.25 -4.16 -3.65
C LEU A 70 -11.01 -2.84 -3.82
N VAL A 71 -12.23 -2.92 -4.30
CA VAL A 71 -13.10 -1.75 -4.50
C VAL A 71 -14.40 -2.03 -3.72
N PRO A 72 -14.53 -1.46 -2.52
CA PRO A 72 -15.77 -1.59 -1.75
C PRO A 72 -16.93 -0.84 -2.44
N ASN A 73 -18.16 -1.15 -2.04
CA ASN A 73 -19.36 -0.47 -2.56
C ASN A 73 -19.36 1.01 -2.16
N GLU A 74 -18.83 1.34 -0.98
CA GLU A 74 -18.70 2.69 -0.46
C GLU A 74 -17.25 2.95 -0.08
N GLY A 75 -16.78 4.18 -0.31
CA GLY A 75 -15.41 4.58 -0.01
C GLY A 75 -14.42 4.38 -1.16
N GLY A 76 -13.15 4.60 -0.86
CA GLY A 76 -12.06 4.53 -1.83
C GLY A 76 -11.49 3.13 -2.01
N ALA A 77 -10.99 2.80 -3.20
CA ALA A 77 -10.31 1.56 -3.45
C ALA A 77 -9.05 1.39 -2.59
N ALA A 78 -8.79 0.18 -2.13
CA ALA A 78 -7.55 -0.21 -1.47
C ALA A 78 -6.66 -0.98 -2.43
N GLN A 79 -5.40 -0.57 -2.54
CA GLN A 79 -4.36 -1.27 -3.28
C GLN A 79 -3.41 -1.89 -2.27
N ILE A 80 -3.32 -3.21 -2.25
CA ILE A 80 -2.46 -3.99 -1.35
C ILE A 80 -1.33 -4.58 -2.20
N ASP A 81 -0.10 -4.18 -1.95
CA ASP A 81 1.04 -4.61 -2.76
C ASP A 81 1.29 -6.12 -2.57
N HIS A 82 1.32 -6.58 -1.31
CA HIS A 82 1.46 -8.00 -1.02
C HIS A 82 0.60 -8.37 0.19
N LEU A 83 -0.24 -9.40 0.01
CA LEU A 83 -1.04 -10.00 1.08
C LEU A 83 -0.57 -11.44 1.29
N LEU A 84 -0.15 -11.76 2.52
CA LEU A 84 0.18 -13.12 2.91
C LEU A 84 -0.92 -13.65 3.83
N ILE A 85 -1.41 -14.84 3.54
CA ILE A 85 -2.46 -15.52 4.31
C ILE A 85 -1.85 -16.77 4.91
N HIS A 86 -1.60 -16.75 6.21
CA HIS A 86 -1.01 -17.89 6.90
C HIS A 86 -2.09 -18.90 7.36
N ARG A 87 -1.75 -20.18 7.44
CA ARG A 87 -2.67 -21.25 7.87
C ARG A 87 -3.29 -21.05 9.25
N SER A 88 -2.67 -20.22 10.12
CA SER A 88 -3.25 -19.81 11.42
C SER A 88 -4.34 -18.75 11.31
N ARG A 89 -4.79 -18.43 10.10
CA ARG A 89 -5.73 -17.33 9.82
C ARG A 89 -5.21 -15.95 10.18
N ARG A 90 -3.89 -15.78 10.25
CA ARG A 90 -3.23 -14.49 10.37
C ARG A 90 -2.93 -13.96 8.98
N PHE A 91 -3.21 -12.69 8.76
CA PHE A 91 -2.94 -11.97 7.52
C PHE A 91 -1.76 -11.02 7.74
N TYR A 92 -0.89 -10.90 6.72
CA TYR A 92 0.16 -9.88 6.69
C TYR A 92 -0.08 -8.99 5.48
N LEU A 93 -0.39 -7.73 5.73
CA LEU A 93 -0.58 -6.71 4.72
C LEU A 93 0.70 -5.89 4.61
N LEU A 94 1.37 -5.99 3.47
CA LEU A 94 2.68 -5.42 3.24
C LEU A 94 2.57 -4.34 2.17
N ASP A 95 3.00 -3.12 2.51
CA ASP A 95 3.06 -1.95 1.63
C ASP A 95 4.51 -1.66 1.29
N THR A 96 4.87 -1.64 0.01
CA THR A 96 6.23 -1.45 -0.45
C THR A 96 6.49 0.01 -0.79
N ARG A 97 7.49 0.60 -0.16
CA ARG A 97 7.87 1.99 -0.41
C ARG A 97 9.30 2.11 -0.92
N HIS A 98 9.48 2.97 -1.90
CA HIS A 98 10.78 3.29 -2.47
C HIS A 98 11.26 4.66 -2.00
N PHE A 99 12.44 4.70 -1.36
CA PHE A 99 13.13 5.93 -0.96
C PHE A 99 14.57 5.89 -1.46
N SER A 100 14.84 6.57 -2.58
CA SER A 100 16.15 6.53 -3.25
C SER A 100 17.31 6.95 -2.34
N TYR A 101 17.09 7.91 -1.45
CA TYR A 101 18.13 8.48 -0.58
C TYR A 101 17.92 8.18 0.90
N GLY A 102 16.82 7.50 1.24
CA GLY A 102 16.51 7.05 2.59
C GLY A 102 15.27 7.66 3.21
N LEU A 103 14.88 7.07 4.32
CA LEU A 103 13.75 7.44 5.16
C LEU A 103 14.27 7.80 6.55
N ARG A 104 13.80 8.91 7.10
CA ARG A 104 13.97 9.28 8.51
C ARG A 104 12.62 9.26 9.20
N ILE A 105 12.56 8.66 10.38
CA ILE A 105 11.39 8.67 11.25
C ILE A 105 11.79 9.45 12.50
N THR A 106 10.99 10.45 12.89
CA THR A 106 11.25 11.27 14.06
C THR A 106 10.79 10.60 15.36
N ASP A 107 11.22 11.13 16.50
CA ASP A 107 10.76 10.66 17.82
C ASP A 107 9.27 10.96 18.08
N ASP A 108 8.67 11.87 17.31
CA ASP A 108 7.25 12.22 17.35
C ASP A 108 6.42 11.40 16.35
N GLY A 109 7.08 10.56 15.53
CA GLY A 109 6.43 9.67 14.58
C GLY A 109 6.24 10.26 13.18
N ASP A 110 6.85 11.42 12.87
CA ASP A 110 6.81 11.98 11.52
C ASP A 110 7.72 11.22 10.58
N PHE A 111 7.27 11.10 9.34
CA PHE A 111 8.02 10.47 8.26
C PHE A 111 8.62 11.54 7.35
N LEU A 112 9.92 11.43 7.12
CA LEU A 112 10.69 12.37 6.30
C LEU A 112 11.50 11.58 5.27
N ARG A 113 11.44 11.99 4.00
CA ARG A 113 12.26 11.39 2.95
C ARG A 113 13.47 12.26 2.63
N TRP A 114 14.58 11.64 2.32
CA TRP A 114 15.74 12.31 1.74
C TRP A 114 15.56 12.43 0.22
N SER A 115 15.88 13.61 -0.32
CA SER A 115 15.91 13.89 -1.76
C SER A 115 17.34 14.21 -2.22
N GLU A 116 17.60 14.06 -3.51
CA GLU A 116 18.92 14.33 -4.10
C GLU A 116 19.37 15.78 -3.86
N GLY A 117 20.58 15.95 -3.29
CA GLY A 117 21.15 17.27 -3.01
C GLY A 117 20.44 18.07 -1.91
N ALA A 118 19.40 17.53 -1.29
CA ALA A 118 18.71 18.21 -0.21
C ALA A 118 19.55 18.28 1.07
N LYS A 119 19.63 19.45 1.69
CA LYS A 119 20.31 19.64 2.97
C LYS A 119 19.51 19.09 4.15
N GLN A 120 18.20 19.01 4.00
CA GLN A 120 17.26 18.50 5.00
C GLN A 120 16.23 17.58 4.34
N PRO A 121 15.72 16.56 5.08
CA PRO A 121 14.70 15.69 4.55
C PRO A 121 13.34 16.40 4.52
N GLU A 122 12.49 16.02 3.57
CA GLU A 122 11.15 16.56 3.35
C GLU A 122 10.09 15.72 4.07
N PRO A 123 9.08 16.35 4.71
CA PRO A 123 7.98 15.61 5.31
C PRO A 123 7.15 14.89 4.25
N ILE A 124 6.70 13.68 4.59
CA ILE A 124 5.75 12.90 3.79
C ILE A 124 4.60 12.42 4.68
N PRO A 125 3.42 12.15 4.12
CA PRO A 125 2.33 11.54 4.87
C PRO A 125 2.76 10.22 5.50
N SER A 126 2.18 9.90 6.66
CA SER A 126 2.43 8.62 7.31
C SER A 126 1.93 7.46 6.45
N PRO A 127 2.77 6.46 6.12
CA PRO A 127 2.32 5.28 5.40
C PRO A 127 1.34 4.43 6.24
N PHE A 128 1.28 4.65 7.55
CA PHE A 128 0.36 3.92 8.42
C PHE A 128 -1.10 4.29 8.22
N ASP A 129 -1.39 5.51 7.74
CA ASP A 129 -2.76 5.95 7.45
C ASP A 129 -3.32 5.19 6.24
N ASP A 130 -2.50 5.01 5.21
CA ASP A 130 -2.86 4.18 4.04
C ASP A 130 -3.08 2.73 4.45
N LEU A 131 -2.20 2.18 5.28
CA LEU A 131 -2.32 0.82 5.80
C LEU A 131 -3.61 0.62 6.62
N ALA A 132 -3.97 1.59 7.47
CA ALA A 132 -5.21 1.51 8.25
C ALA A 132 -6.45 1.44 7.34
N ARG A 133 -6.49 2.25 6.28
CA ARG A 133 -7.56 2.21 5.28
C ARG A 133 -7.58 0.88 4.53
N GLN A 134 -6.43 0.36 4.12
CA GLN A 134 -6.31 -0.94 3.43
C GLN A 134 -6.82 -2.08 4.32
N VAL A 135 -6.51 -2.05 5.62
CA VAL A 135 -7.01 -3.04 6.59
C VAL A 135 -8.54 -2.98 6.70
N SER A 136 -9.14 -1.79 6.76
CA SER A 136 -10.60 -1.65 6.81
C SER A 136 -11.24 -2.32 5.59
N VAL A 137 -10.77 -1.99 4.39
CA VAL A 137 -11.31 -2.56 3.14
C VAL A 137 -11.08 -4.07 3.06
N LEU A 138 -9.93 -4.56 3.56
CA LEU A 138 -9.67 -6.00 3.61
C LEU A 138 -10.64 -6.70 4.57
N ARG A 139 -10.94 -6.12 5.74
CA ARG A 139 -11.91 -6.68 6.70
C ARG A 139 -13.31 -6.78 6.11
N ASP A 140 -13.77 -5.74 5.41
CA ASP A 140 -15.06 -5.75 4.70
C ASP A 140 -15.10 -6.88 3.66
N ALA A 141 -14.00 -7.10 2.94
CA ALA A 141 -13.90 -8.20 1.98
C ALA A 141 -13.83 -9.59 2.65
N LEU A 142 -13.39 -9.68 3.90
CA LEU A 142 -13.29 -10.91 4.68
C LEU A 142 -14.58 -11.24 5.46
N GLU A 143 -15.48 -10.27 5.68
CA GLU A 143 -16.74 -10.46 6.40
C GLU A 143 -17.59 -11.61 5.86
N PRO A 144 -17.82 -11.76 4.53
CA PRO A 144 -18.62 -12.86 3.99
C PRO A 144 -18.03 -14.26 4.28
N PHE A 145 -16.77 -14.32 4.69
CA PHE A 145 -16.06 -15.56 5.06
C PHE A 145 -16.03 -15.80 6.56
N GLY A 146 -16.56 -14.85 7.37
CA GLY A 146 -16.47 -14.87 8.84
C GLY A 146 -15.04 -14.72 9.34
N LEU A 147 -14.23 -13.92 8.65
CA LEU A 147 -12.81 -13.64 8.92
C LEU A 147 -12.51 -12.15 9.13
N ASP A 148 -13.54 -11.33 9.31
CA ASP A 148 -13.44 -9.90 9.55
C ASP A 148 -12.69 -9.54 10.85
N ASP A 149 -12.74 -10.42 11.85
CA ASP A 149 -12.02 -10.30 13.13
C ASP A 149 -10.62 -10.96 13.11
N ALA A 150 -10.21 -11.54 11.97
CA ALA A 150 -8.92 -12.21 11.85
C ALA A 150 -7.75 -11.23 12.13
N PRO A 151 -6.66 -11.70 12.77
CA PRO A 151 -5.49 -10.87 13.00
C PRO A 151 -4.85 -10.42 11.69
N VAL A 152 -4.70 -9.10 11.52
CA VAL A 152 -4.02 -8.48 10.37
C VAL A 152 -2.82 -7.69 10.87
N ASP A 153 -1.63 -8.17 10.56
CA ASP A 153 -0.39 -7.44 10.79
C ASP A 153 -0.07 -6.58 9.57
N THR A 154 0.28 -5.33 9.79
CA THR A 154 0.62 -4.40 8.71
C THR A 154 2.07 -3.96 8.79
N LEU A 155 2.76 -3.93 7.65
CA LEU A 155 4.16 -3.55 7.57
C LEU A 155 4.44 -2.69 6.35
N VAL A 156 5.38 -1.76 6.50
CA VAL A 156 5.98 -1.01 5.40
C VAL A 156 7.30 -1.68 5.06
N LEU A 157 7.41 -2.19 3.85
CA LEU A 157 8.62 -2.83 3.34
C LEU A 157 9.46 -1.84 2.55
N LEU A 158 10.75 -1.84 2.83
CA LEU A 158 11.77 -1.10 2.09
C LEU A 158 12.75 -2.06 1.43
N ALA A 159 13.41 -1.59 0.38
CA ALA A 159 14.47 -2.37 -0.27
C ALA A 159 15.58 -2.75 0.73
N PRO A 160 16.27 -3.89 0.55
CA PRO A 160 17.31 -4.37 1.47
C PRO A 160 18.45 -3.35 1.69
N ASN A 161 18.78 -2.55 0.67
CA ASN A 161 19.81 -1.53 0.73
C ASN A 161 19.31 -0.15 1.20
N ALA A 162 18.02 0.01 1.51
CA ALA A 162 17.45 1.28 1.93
C ALA A 162 18.08 1.79 3.23
N ARG A 163 18.37 3.10 3.28
CA ARG A 163 18.78 3.76 4.52
C ARG A 163 17.56 4.11 5.34
N ILE A 164 17.55 3.72 6.63
CA ILE A 164 16.49 4.03 7.59
C ILE A 164 17.14 4.69 8.81
N GLU A 165 16.77 5.94 9.07
CA GLU A 165 17.11 6.64 10.31
C GLU A 165 15.95 6.46 11.29
N ARG A 166 16.18 5.66 12.34
CA ARG A 166 15.14 5.26 13.29
C ARG A 166 15.03 6.19 14.48
N PRO A 167 13.81 6.42 15.00
CA PRO A 167 13.58 7.16 16.23
C PRO A 167 14.03 6.34 17.45
N ARG A 168 14.16 7.03 18.57
CA ARG A 168 14.44 6.41 19.89
C ARG A 168 13.17 6.16 20.70
N ARG A 169 12.13 6.98 20.51
CA ARG A 169 10.90 6.98 21.31
C ARG A 169 9.70 6.42 20.57
N PHE A 170 9.60 6.64 19.28
CA PHE A 170 8.48 6.15 18.47
C PHE A 170 8.70 4.69 18.04
N ASP A 171 7.67 3.85 18.16
CA ASP A 171 7.72 2.46 17.67
C ASP A 171 7.68 2.41 16.15
N SER A 172 8.83 2.18 15.55
CA SER A 172 9.01 2.03 14.11
C SER A 172 9.21 0.57 13.66
N ALA A 173 8.89 -0.41 14.51
CA ALA A 173 9.10 -1.84 14.22
C ALA A 173 8.30 -2.34 13.01
N ARG A 174 7.22 -1.64 12.65
CA ARG A 174 6.41 -1.93 11.46
C ARG A 174 7.04 -1.44 10.15
N VAL A 175 8.13 -0.66 10.20
CA VAL A 175 8.90 -0.23 9.03
C VAL A 175 10.18 -1.05 9.01
N MET A 176 10.35 -1.93 8.03
CA MET A 176 11.51 -2.81 7.95
C MET A 176 11.91 -3.10 6.51
N LYS A 177 13.09 -3.68 6.35
CA LYS A 177 13.56 -4.16 5.05
C LYS A 177 12.89 -5.48 4.71
N ALA A 178 12.68 -5.74 3.42
CA ALA A 178 11.99 -6.93 2.95
C ALA A 178 12.68 -8.23 3.37
N ASP A 179 14.02 -8.27 3.33
CA ASP A 179 14.83 -9.41 3.78
C ASP A 179 14.67 -9.68 5.29
N GLN A 180 14.70 -8.62 6.11
CA GLN A 180 14.50 -8.73 7.57
C GLN A 180 13.08 -9.21 7.92
N PHE A 181 12.07 -8.78 7.16
CA PHE A 181 10.71 -9.27 7.34
C PHE A 181 10.62 -10.77 7.09
N LEU A 182 11.20 -11.26 6.00
CA LEU A 182 11.15 -12.67 5.63
C LEU A 182 11.90 -13.55 6.63
N GLU A 183 13.04 -13.08 7.12
CA GLU A 183 13.77 -13.76 8.20
C GLU A 183 12.92 -13.85 9.48
N ARG A 184 12.28 -12.72 9.88
CA ARG A 184 11.39 -12.69 11.04
C ARG A 184 10.16 -13.57 10.86
N LEU A 185 9.57 -13.57 9.65
CA LEU A 185 8.43 -14.41 9.31
C LEU A 185 8.79 -15.90 9.46
N ASN A 186 9.91 -16.31 8.88
CA ASN A 186 10.39 -17.69 8.95
C ASN A 186 10.63 -18.12 10.40
N ASN A 187 11.35 -17.30 11.16
CA ASN A 187 11.65 -17.59 12.58
C ASN A 187 10.39 -17.55 13.46
N GLY A 188 9.41 -16.71 13.16
CA GLY A 188 8.17 -16.57 13.93
C GLY A 188 7.12 -17.62 13.64
N LEU A 189 7.02 -18.07 12.37
CA LEU A 189 6.01 -19.05 11.96
C LEU A 189 6.39 -20.48 12.38
N ASP A 190 7.67 -20.79 12.46
CA ASP A 190 8.13 -22.11 12.90
C ASP A 190 8.00 -22.30 14.42
N ASN A 191 7.97 -21.20 15.18
CA ASN A 191 7.89 -21.20 16.65
C ASN A 191 6.46 -20.93 17.19
N ALA A 192 5.44 -20.74 16.33
CA ALA A 192 4.08 -20.53 16.79
C ALA A 192 3.55 -21.80 17.48
N PRO A 193 3.13 -21.75 18.77
CA PRO A 193 2.61 -22.92 19.46
C PRO A 193 1.43 -23.53 18.72
N ALA A 194 1.40 -24.87 18.59
CA ALA A 194 0.31 -25.58 17.94
C ALA A 194 -1.07 -25.23 18.52
N LEU A 195 -1.14 -24.85 19.79
CA LEU A 195 -2.34 -24.37 20.49
C LEU A 195 -2.91 -23.08 19.90
N THR A 196 -2.07 -22.17 19.42
CA THR A 196 -2.54 -20.91 18.77
C THR A 196 -3.19 -21.21 17.42
N VAL A 197 -2.70 -22.23 16.71
CA VAL A 197 -3.30 -22.70 15.46
C VAL A 197 -4.66 -23.34 15.70
N LEU A 198 -4.80 -24.16 16.73
CA LEU A 198 -6.06 -24.83 17.09
C LEU A 198 -7.13 -23.86 17.60
N GLY A 199 -6.76 -22.84 18.37
CA GLY A 199 -7.69 -21.82 18.87
C GLY A 199 -8.35 -21.00 17.77
N ASN A 200 -7.63 -20.74 16.69
CA ASN A 200 -8.15 -19.99 15.53
C ASN A 200 -8.98 -20.88 14.58
N LEU A 201 -8.77 -22.20 14.56
CA LEU A 201 -9.52 -23.14 13.72
C LEU A 201 -10.96 -23.33 14.21
N ASN A 202 -11.23 -23.14 15.51
CA ASN A 202 -12.59 -23.31 16.08
C ASN A 202 -13.55 -22.14 15.79
N ARG A 203 -13.06 -21.01 15.26
CA ARG A 203 -13.87 -19.82 14.96
C ARG A 203 -14.40 -19.75 13.54
N THR A 204 -13.89 -20.55 12.63
CA THR A 204 -14.29 -20.54 11.21
C THR A 204 -15.06 -21.79 10.85
N ARG A 205 -16.03 -21.67 9.94
CA ARG A 205 -16.63 -22.81 9.26
C ARG A 205 -15.50 -23.65 8.70
N MET A 206 -15.33 -24.86 9.22
CA MET A 206 -14.14 -25.72 9.15
C MET A 206 -13.68 -26.19 7.74
N SER A 207 -14.15 -25.56 6.64
CA SER A 207 -13.92 -26.09 5.28
C SER A 207 -12.92 -25.30 4.41
N ASP A 208 -12.70 -24.00 4.70
CA ASP A 208 -11.94 -23.19 3.75
C ASP A 208 -10.43 -23.30 3.96
N SER A 209 -9.73 -23.81 2.95
CA SER A 209 -8.27 -23.77 2.92
C SER A 209 -7.77 -22.33 2.72
N ILE A 210 -6.48 -22.08 3.02
CA ILE A 210 -5.87 -20.77 2.73
C ILE A 210 -5.93 -20.43 1.24
N GLY A 211 -5.92 -21.47 0.38
CA GLY A 211 -6.09 -21.31 -1.06
C GLY A 211 -7.48 -20.87 -1.47
N ASP A 212 -8.53 -21.38 -0.80
CA ASP A 212 -9.91 -20.96 -1.06
C ASP A 212 -10.11 -19.49 -0.69
N ILE A 213 -9.54 -19.05 0.46
CA ILE A 213 -9.58 -17.65 0.88
C ILE A 213 -8.85 -16.77 -0.14
N ALA A 214 -7.64 -17.17 -0.55
CA ALA A 214 -6.86 -16.44 -1.54
C ALA A 214 -7.64 -16.30 -2.86
N ASN A 215 -8.21 -17.38 -3.38
CA ASN A 215 -8.97 -17.38 -4.63
C ASN A 215 -10.24 -16.51 -4.55
N ARG A 216 -10.94 -16.52 -3.42
CA ARG A 216 -12.11 -15.66 -3.21
C ARG A 216 -11.73 -14.17 -3.18
N LEU A 217 -10.64 -13.81 -2.51
CA LEU A 217 -10.13 -12.42 -2.51
C LEU A 217 -9.69 -12.01 -3.92
N ILE A 218 -9.03 -12.91 -4.67
CA ILE A 218 -8.64 -12.67 -6.07
C ILE A 218 -9.88 -12.47 -6.96
N ALA A 219 -10.98 -13.16 -6.72
CA ALA A 219 -12.22 -12.95 -7.46
C ALA A 219 -12.83 -11.55 -7.25
N LEU A 220 -12.53 -10.90 -6.12
CA LEU A 220 -12.90 -9.51 -5.83
C LEU A 220 -11.93 -8.48 -6.42
N HIS A 221 -10.78 -8.94 -6.93
CA HIS A 221 -9.77 -8.04 -7.50
C HIS A 221 -10.31 -7.26 -8.70
N ARG A 222 -10.04 -5.95 -8.73
CA ARG A 222 -10.37 -5.06 -9.85
C ARG A 222 -9.11 -4.32 -10.25
N PRO A 223 -8.47 -4.67 -11.38
CA PRO A 223 -7.27 -3.98 -11.85
C PRO A 223 -7.48 -2.47 -11.93
N SER A 224 -6.42 -1.70 -11.63
CA SER A 224 -6.50 -0.25 -11.72
C SER A 224 -6.69 0.19 -13.16
N THR A 225 -7.81 0.84 -13.43
CA THR A 225 -8.07 1.56 -14.68
C THR A 225 -7.76 3.05 -14.52
N ALA A 226 -6.71 3.39 -13.73
CA ALA A 226 -6.40 4.76 -13.39
C ALA A 226 -6.45 5.66 -14.64
N ASP A 227 -7.36 6.62 -14.65
CA ASP A 227 -7.40 7.64 -15.68
C ASP A 227 -6.23 8.60 -15.48
N THR A 228 -5.06 8.15 -15.92
CA THR A 228 -3.81 8.90 -15.87
C THR A 228 -3.95 10.24 -16.61
N LEU A 229 -4.84 10.30 -17.62
CA LEU A 229 -5.10 11.52 -18.39
C LEU A 229 -5.84 12.56 -17.55
N ALA A 230 -6.82 12.14 -16.73
CA ALA A 230 -7.57 13.03 -15.86
C ALA A 230 -6.67 13.71 -14.81
N ARG A 231 -5.69 13.00 -14.24
CA ARG A 231 -4.73 13.55 -13.26
C ARG A 231 -3.94 14.74 -13.78
N PHE A 232 -3.71 14.83 -15.08
CA PHE A 232 -2.99 15.94 -15.74
C PHE A 232 -3.93 16.90 -16.47
N GLY A 233 -5.25 16.77 -16.27
CA GLY A 233 -6.26 17.59 -16.95
C GLY A 233 -6.33 17.35 -18.46
N LEU A 234 -5.95 16.16 -18.91
CA LEU A 234 -5.96 15.72 -20.31
C LEU A 234 -7.03 14.65 -20.59
N GLY A 235 -7.86 14.31 -19.59
CA GLY A 235 -8.97 13.37 -19.74
C GLY A 235 -10.13 13.98 -20.56
N ARG A 236 -10.96 13.10 -21.13
CA ARG A 236 -12.15 13.50 -21.90
C ARG A 236 -13.26 14.16 -21.08
N HIS A 237 -13.13 14.25 -19.77
CA HIS A 237 -14.06 14.96 -18.90
C HIS A 237 -13.50 16.35 -18.61
N GLY A 238 -14.19 17.35 -19.16
CA GLY A 238 -13.87 18.77 -19.02
C GLY A 238 -13.88 19.25 -17.57
N PRO A 239 -13.69 20.56 -17.32
CA PRO A 239 -13.28 21.18 -16.05
C PRO A 239 -14.30 21.15 -14.90
N GLN A 240 -15.25 20.22 -14.86
CA GLN A 240 -16.32 20.16 -13.86
C GLN A 240 -16.01 19.43 -12.54
N ALA A 241 -14.82 18.85 -12.38
CA ALA A 241 -14.46 18.11 -11.16
C ALA A 241 -13.56 18.89 -10.18
N ARG A 242 -13.50 20.24 -10.28
CA ARG A 242 -12.74 21.12 -9.38
C ARG A 242 -13.58 22.03 -8.50
N ALA A 243 -14.80 21.70 -8.20
CA ALA A 243 -15.68 22.53 -7.37
C ALA A 243 -16.07 21.81 -6.08
N CYS A 244 -15.13 21.45 -5.22
CA CYS A 244 -15.34 21.11 -3.80
C CYS A 244 -14.02 20.96 -3.05
N ALA A 245 -13.19 21.99 -3.02
CA ALA A 245 -12.18 22.22 -1.97
C ALA A 245 -11.54 23.59 -2.23
N ASP A 246 -11.99 24.56 -1.48
CA ASP A 246 -11.45 25.88 -1.17
C ASP A 246 -12.51 26.99 -1.35
N GLU A 247 -13.46 27.02 -0.40
CA GLU A 247 -14.12 28.26 -0.05
C GLU A 247 -13.69 28.62 1.39
N PRO A 248 -12.94 29.71 1.58
CA PRO A 248 -12.72 30.24 2.91
C PRO A 248 -14.02 30.88 3.42
N ALA A 249 -14.43 30.53 4.65
CA ALA A 249 -15.57 31.07 5.34
C ALA A 249 -15.56 32.63 5.31
N PRO A 250 -16.69 33.27 5.10
CA PRO A 250 -16.76 34.74 5.09
C PRO A 250 -16.52 35.28 6.50
N VAL A 251 -15.51 36.12 6.61
CA VAL A 251 -15.24 36.93 7.81
C VAL A 251 -16.45 37.84 8.03
N GLY A 252 -17.11 37.63 9.19
CA GLY A 252 -18.28 38.44 9.58
C GLY A 252 -17.95 39.90 9.65
N ALA A 253 -18.74 40.71 8.94
CA ALA A 253 -18.76 42.15 9.02
C ALA A 253 -19.27 42.57 10.39
N ALA A 254 -18.48 43.39 11.08
CA ALA A 254 -18.90 44.13 12.24
C ALA A 254 -20.00 45.08 11.86
N ILE A 255 -21.13 45.02 12.56
CA ILE A 255 -22.16 46.04 12.48
C ILE A 255 -21.87 47.00 13.63
N ASP A 256 -21.33 48.16 13.25
CA ASP A 256 -21.40 49.39 14.02
C ASP A 256 -22.83 49.92 13.88
N GLY A 257 -23.45 50.33 14.96
CA GLY A 257 -24.79 50.92 14.95
C GLY A 257 -25.16 51.56 16.28
N ALA A 258 -24.77 52.81 16.41
CA ALA A 258 -25.23 53.72 17.46
C ALA A 258 -26.77 53.93 17.43
N GLN A 259 -27.40 53.94 18.52
CA GLN A 259 -28.23 54.93 19.23
C GLN A 259 -28.94 54.28 20.39
#